data_368a53e00b53628ece370f9ecd4e8196
#
_entry.id   368a53e00b53628ece370f9ecd4e8196
#
_cell.length_a   1.000
_cell.length_b   1.000
_cell.length_c   1.000
_cell.angle_alpha   90.00
_cell.angle_beta   90.00
_cell.angle_gamma   90.00
#
_symmetry.space_group_name_H-M   'P 1'
#
loop_
_entity.id
_entity.type
_entity.pdbx_description
1 polymer ?
#
loop_
_entity_poly.entity_id
_entity_poly.type
_entity_poly.pdbx_seq_one_letter_code
_entity_poly.pdbx_strand_id
1 'polypeptide(L)'
;GIQIVCQRANANKVLFRFLNAAPCDVLLASVDGGGLRNAIPREAEAVVLVETGDYDEFAAAVKAYEETVRAEYAGIEDAVSVKVAEVGKPAEMLPKEVAGNLIKAVAACPDGVQRMSVAMPGLVQTSTNLARVVSDGRTVKLQCLLRSSVNTEKEALGESIAALFTLAGAKTELTGAYNGWNPDMESPILKAMTASYEALYGKKPAVTAIHAGLECGIIGSAYPGLDMISFGPTICYPHSPDEKVEIASVGKFYDFLVDTLRNVPEK
;
A
#
# COMPACT_ATOMS: atom_id res chain seq x y z
N GLY A 1 1.73 3.74 4.38
CA GLY A 1 1.46 4.52 3.15
C GLY A 1 2.71 5.14 2.54
N ILE A 2 3.49 5.88 3.32
CA ILE A 2 4.70 6.58 2.81
C ILE A 2 5.76 5.60 2.26
N GLN A 3 5.88 4.42 2.85
CA GLN A 3 6.90 3.42 2.46
C GLN A 3 6.56 2.65 1.16
N ILE A 4 5.41 2.87 0.53
CA ILE A 4 5.05 2.18 -0.72
C ILE A 4 6.04 2.53 -1.84
N VAL A 5 6.60 3.74 -1.82
CA VAL A 5 7.61 4.19 -2.78
C VAL A 5 8.95 3.46 -2.60
N CYS A 6 9.22 2.92 -1.42
CA CYS A 6 10.46 2.18 -1.15
C CYS A 6 10.48 0.77 -1.77
N GLN A 7 9.40 0.37 -2.43
CA GLN A 7 9.27 -0.93 -3.11
C GLN A 7 9.66 -2.14 -2.23
N ARG A 8 9.29 -2.10 -0.95
CA ARG A 8 9.53 -3.21 -0.02
C ARG A 8 8.82 -4.48 -0.45
N ALA A 9 9.38 -5.61 -0.09
CA ALA A 9 8.78 -6.92 -0.35
C ALA A 9 7.39 -7.02 0.31
N ASN A 10 6.38 -7.40 -0.48
CA ASN A 10 5.08 -7.81 0.01
C ASN A 10 5.06 -9.33 0.16
N ALA A 11 4.99 -9.83 1.38
CA ALA A 11 5.07 -11.26 1.66
C ALA A 11 4.00 -12.09 0.93
N ASN A 12 2.78 -11.56 0.75
CA ASN A 12 1.75 -12.21 -0.05
C ASN A 12 2.19 -12.38 -1.51
N LYS A 13 2.77 -11.34 -2.09
CA LYS A 13 3.27 -11.38 -3.48
C LYS A 13 4.43 -12.36 -3.63
N VAL A 14 5.36 -12.36 -2.69
CA VAL A 14 6.49 -13.30 -2.67
C VAL A 14 5.99 -14.74 -2.59
N LEU A 15 5.10 -15.03 -1.65
CA LEU A 15 4.54 -16.37 -1.47
C LEU A 15 3.79 -16.86 -2.72
N PHE A 16 2.85 -16.08 -3.22
CA PHE A 16 2.01 -16.50 -4.35
C PHE A 16 2.74 -16.50 -5.69
N ARG A 17 3.78 -15.69 -5.86
CA ARG A 17 4.69 -15.81 -7.01
C ARG A 17 5.37 -17.17 -7.03
N PHE A 18 5.87 -17.65 -5.90
CA PHE A 18 6.44 -18.99 -5.80
C PHE A 18 5.39 -20.07 -6.09
N LEU A 19 4.23 -20.02 -5.43
CA LEU A 19 3.18 -21.02 -5.62
C LEU A 19 2.70 -21.09 -7.08
N ASN A 20 2.66 -19.96 -7.79
CA ASN A 20 2.29 -19.91 -9.20
C ASN A 20 3.36 -20.51 -10.13
N ALA A 21 4.61 -20.57 -9.69
CA ALA A 21 5.76 -21.08 -10.45
C ALA A 21 6.32 -22.39 -9.86
N ALA A 22 5.59 -23.01 -8.95
CA ALA A 22 6.02 -24.26 -8.32
C ALA A 22 6.34 -25.35 -9.36
N PRO A 23 7.39 -26.16 -9.16
CA PRO A 23 7.84 -27.14 -10.15
C PRO A 23 6.89 -28.35 -10.28
N CYS A 24 5.97 -28.51 -9.34
CA CYS A 24 5.03 -29.62 -9.28
C CYS A 24 3.62 -29.15 -8.92
N ASP A 25 2.65 -30.05 -8.98
CA ASP A 25 1.28 -29.81 -8.55
C ASP A 25 1.21 -29.51 -7.05
N VAL A 26 0.61 -28.37 -6.72
CA VAL A 26 0.42 -27.92 -5.34
C VAL A 26 -1.08 -27.82 -5.04
N LEU A 27 -1.53 -28.49 -3.97
CA LEU A 27 -2.86 -28.35 -3.45
C LEU A 27 -2.82 -27.46 -2.21
N LEU A 28 -3.57 -26.36 -2.21
CA LEU A 28 -3.60 -25.38 -1.13
C LEU A 28 -4.63 -25.76 -0.08
N ALA A 29 -4.21 -25.88 1.18
CA ALA A 29 -5.09 -26.12 2.31
C ALA A 29 -5.49 -24.81 3.01
N SER A 30 -4.51 -23.98 3.33
CA SER A 30 -4.75 -22.69 3.99
C SER A 30 -3.70 -21.67 3.60
N VAL A 31 -4.04 -20.42 3.84
CA VAL A 31 -3.14 -19.29 3.71
C VAL A 31 -3.42 -18.29 4.83
N ASP A 32 -2.37 -17.70 5.38
CA ASP A 32 -2.42 -16.57 6.31
C ASP A 32 -1.31 -15.58 5.95
N GLY A 33 -1.70 -14.42 5.45
CA GLY A 33 -0.75 -13.40 5.01
C GLY A 33 -1.26 -11.99 5.24
N GLY A 34 -0.46 -11.21 5.97
CA GLY A 34 -0.75 -9.82 6.30
C GLY A 34 -1.76 -9.63 7.42
N GLY A 35 -1.75 -8.45 8.02
CA GLY A 35 -2.60 -8.11 9.16
C GLY A 35 -3.45 -6.86 8.92
N LEU A 36 -2.82 -5.71 8.76
CA LEU A 36 -3.46 -4.40 8.63
C LEU A 36 -3.55 -3.97 7.17
N ARG A 37 -4.70 -3.43 6.75
CA ARG A 37 -4.92 -2.95 5.37
C ARG A 37 -3.91 -1.88 4.92
N ASN A 38 -3.46 -1.04 5.82
CA ASN A 38 -2.54 0.07 5.56
C ASN A 38 -1.05 -0.28 5.77
N ALA A 39 -0.72 -1.53 6.03
CA ALA A 39 0.64 -2.03 6.18
C ALA A 39 0.98 -3.00 5.03
N ILE A 40 2.20 -2.90 4.51
CA ILE A 40 2.74 -3.90 3.57
C ILE A 40 2.93 -5.20 4.38
N PRO A 41 2.41 -6.35 3.93
CA PRO A 41 2.59 -7.63 4.61
C PRO A 41 4.05 -7.97 4.82
N ARG A 42 4.41 -8.25 6.07
CA ARG A 42 5.78 -8.66 6.44
C ARG A 42 5.95 -10.16 6.42
N GLU A 43 4.87 -10.88 6.66
CA GLU A 43 4.82 -12.33 6.78
C GLU A 43 3.63 -12.87 6.01
N ALA A 44 3.81 -14.04 5.41
CA ALA A 44 2.74 -14.83 4.81
C ALA A 44 3.14 -16.30 4.85
N GLU A 45 2.20 -17.15 5.18
CA GLU A 45 2.38 -18.60 5.16
C GLU A 45 1.25 -19.30 4.41
N ALA A 46 1.55 -20.44 3.85
CA ALA A 46 0.56 -21.31 3.23
C ALA A 46 0.84 -22.76 3.63
N VAL A 47 -0.23 -23.48 3.96
CA VAL A 47 -0.16 -24.93 4.10
C VAL A 47 -0.54 -25.56 2.76
N VAL A 48 0.37 -26.31 2.20
CA VAL A 48 0.21 -26.95 0.90
C VAL A 48 0.46 -28.45 0.99
N LEU A 49 -0.17 -29.20 0.10
CA LEU A 49 0.12 -30.61 -0.09
C LEU A 49 0.85 -30.79 -1.42
N VAL A 50 1.96 -31.48 -1.38
CA VAL A 50 2.78 -31.88 -2.53
C VAL A 50 2.89 -33.40 -2.49
N GLU A 51 2.92 -34.07 -3.65
CA GLU A 51 3.16 -35.50 -3.71
C GLU A 51 4.53 -35.84 -3.10
N THR A 52 4.60 -36.99 -2.39
CA THR A 52 5.81 -37.35 -1.64
C THR A 52 7.04 -37.46 -2.57
N GLY A 53 6.84 -37.89 -3.82
CA GLY A 53 7.92 -38.00 -4.81
C GLY A 53 8.47 -36.64 -5.29
N ASP A 54 7.70 -35.56 -5.13
CA ASP A 54 8.05 -34.21 -5.60
C ASP A 54 8.61 -33.33 -4.48
N TYR A 55 8.61 -33.81 -3.24
CA TYR A 55 8.99 -32.99 -2.08
C TYR A 55 10.42 -32.44 -2.16
N ASP A 56 11.38 -33.27 -2.53
CA ASP A 56 12.79 -32.85 -2.60
C ASP A 56 12.99 -31.77 -3.69
N GLU A 57 12.33 -31.91 -4.84
CA GLU A 57 12.33 -30.91 -5.90
C GLU A 57 11.66 -29.61 -5.45
N PHE A 58 10.52 -29.72 -4.79
CA PHE A 58 9.80 -28.56 -4.24
C PHE A 58 10.66 -27.81 -3.19
N ALA A 59 11.28 -28.53 -2.26
CA ALA A 59 12.14 -27.94 -1.24
C ALA A 59 13.39 -27.27 -1.83
N ALA A 60 14.01 -27.90 -2.84
CA ALA A 60 15.12 -27.30 -3.56
C ALA A 60 14.71 -26.04 -4.31
N ALA A 61 13.51 -26.03 -4.93
CA ALA A 61 12.95 -24.86 -5.61
C ALA A 61 12.67 -23.70 -4.64
N VAL A 62 12.15 -23.97 -3.43
CA VAL A 62 11.97 -22.95 -2.38
C VAL A 62 13.29 -22.29 -2.03
N LYS A 63 14.36 -23.09 -1.86
CA LYS A 63 15.69 -22.57 -1.52
C LYS A 63 16.26 -21.70 -2.66
N ALA A 64 16.16 -22.14 -3.89
CA ALA A 64 16.60 -21.37 -5.05
C ALA A 64 15.81 -20.06 -5.21
N TYR A 65 14.50 -20.13 -4.92
CA TYR A 65 13.64 -18.96 -4.95
C TYR A 65 14.00 -17.96 -3.85
N GLU A 66 14.34 -18.40 -2.62
CA GLU A 66 14.83 -17.52 -1.57
C GLU A 66 16.06 -16.72 -2.02
N GLU A 67 17.02 -17.37 -2.67
CA GLU A 67 18.22 -16.72 -3.20
C GLU A 67 17.85 -15.67 -4.26
N THR A 68 16.90 -15.98 -5.13
CA THR A 68 16.37 -15.04 -6.14
C THR A 68 15.74 -13.82 -5.50
N VAL A 69 14.85 -14.01 -4.54
CA VAL A 69 14.15 -12.90 -3.87
C VAL A 69 15.12 -12.03 -3.06
N ARG A 70 16.10 -12.65 -2.38
CA ARG A 70 17.15 -11.92 -1.68
C ARG A 70 17.97 -11.02 -2.61
N ALA A 71 18.30 -11.54 -3.79
CA ALA A 71 19.03 -10.75 -4.79
C ALA A 71 18.18 -9.56 -5.32
N GLU A 72 16.89 -9.80 -5.58
CA GLU A 72 15.96 -8.75 -6.06
C GLU A 72 15.75 -7.62 -5.03
N TYR A 73 15.76 -7.94 -3.73
CA TYR A 73 15.50 -6.96 -2.65
C TYR A 73 16.78 -6.50 -1.93
N ALA A 74 17.96 -6.85 -2.44
CA ALA A 74 19.24 -6.45 -1.84
C ALA A 74 19.34 -4.92 -1.69
N GLY A 75 19.67 -4.44 -0.49
CA GLY A 75 19.73 -3.01 -0.16
C GLY A 75 18.37 -2.34 0.09
N ILE A 76 17.27 -3.06 -0.09
CA ILE A 76 15.91 -2.59 0.23
C ILE A 76 15.36 -3.37 1.43
N GLU A 77 15.49 -4.68 1.43
CA GLU A 77 14.96 -5.61 2.43
C GLU A 77 15.89 -6.80 2.62
N ASP A 78 17.03 -6.61 3.27
CA ASP A 78 18.09 -7.61 3.42
C ASP A 78 17.67 -8.85 4.24
N ALA A 79 16.59 -8.74 5.03
CA ALA A 79 16.09 -9.80 5.89
C ALA A 79 15.01 -10.72 5.23
N VAL A 80 14.77 -10.57 3.93
CA VAL A 80 13.79 -11.43 3.23
C VAL A 80 14.22 -12.89 3.33
N SER A 81 13.26 -13.76 3.69
CA SER A 81 13.47 -15.21 3.73
C SER A 81 12.24 -15.95 3.23
N VAL A 82 12.46 -17.07 2.55
CA VAL A 82 11.43 -18.00 2.11
C VAL A 82 11.83 -19.39 2.59
N LYS A 83 10.95 -20.06 3.33
CA LYS A 83 11.26 -21.34 3.96
C LYS A 83 10.13 -22.32 3.75
N VAL A 84 10.48 -23.60 3.74
CA VAL A 84 9.54 -24.73 3.78
C VAL A 84 9.79 -25.54 5.03
N ALA A 85 8.72 -26.05 5.64
CA ALA A 85 8.78 -27.00 6.74
C ALA A 85 7.65 -28.01 6.60
N GLU A 86 7.91 -29.26 6.98
CA GLU A 86 6.88 -30.27 7.05
C GLU A 86 5.94 -30.00 8.22
N VAL A 87 4.66 -30.15 7.99
CA VAL A 87 3.60 -30.03 9.01
C VAL A 87 2.69 -31.26 8.93
N GLY A 88 1.83 -31.42 9.92
CA GLY A 88 0.81 -32.47 9.90
C GLY A 88 -0.12 -32.33 8.70
N LYS A 89 -0.58 -33.47 8.16
CA LYS A 89 -1.51 -33.48 7.02
C LYS A 89 -2.77 -32.70 7.36
N PRO A 90 -3.14 -31.68 6.56
CA PRO A 90 -4.37 -30.92 6.76
C PRO A 90 -5.61 -31.80 6.57
N ALA A 91 -6.65 -31.53 7.36
CA ALA A 91 -7.91 -32.27 7.29
C ALA A 91 -8.72 -31.92 6.03
N GLU A 92 -8.61 -30.67 5.57
CA GLU A 92 -9.33 -30.15 4.41
C GLU A 92 -8.38 -29.38 3.49
N MET A 93 -8.73 -29.35 2.21
CA MET A 93 -8.02 -28.60 1.18
C MET A 93 -9.02 -27.84 0.32
N LEU A 94 -8.59 -26.75 -0.27
CA LEU A 94 -9.37 -26.07 -1.28
C LEU A 94 -9.51 -26.95 -2.53
N PRO A 95 -10.67 -26.94 -3.22
CA PRO A 95 -10.80 -27.60 -4.52
C PRO A 95 -9.67 -27.14 -5.46
N LYS A 96 -9.07 -28.07 -6.21
CA LYS A 96 -7.89 -27.82 -7.06
C LYS A 96 -8.09 -26.63 -8.00
N GLU A 97 -9.27 -26.51 -8.61
CA GLU A 97 -9.60 -25.40 -9.50
C GLU A 97 -9.65 -24.05 -8.75
N VAL A 98 -10.28 -24.02 -7.59
CA VAL A 98 -10.38 -22.82 -6.74
C VAL A 98 -8.99 -22.37 -6.28
N ALA A 99 -8.17 -23.33 -5.81
CA ALA A 99 -6.79 -23.05 -5.38
C ALA A 99 -5.94 -22.53 -6.55
N GLY A 100 -6.04 -23.16 -7.71
CA GLY A 100 -5.30 -22.74 -8.92
C GLY A 100 -5.70 -21.35 -9.39
N ASN A 101 -6.99 -21.04 -9.41
CA ASN A 101 -7.49 -19.71 -9.75
C ASN A 101 -7.07 -18.65 -8.73
N LEU A 102 -7.13 -18.96 -7.44
CA LEU A 102 -6.68 -18.08 -6.35
C LEU A 102 -5.18 -17.77 -6.50
N ILE A 103 -4.34 -18.79 -6.66
CA ILE A 103 -2.89 -18.63 -6.80
C ILE A 103 -2.57 -17.70 -7.98
N LYS A 104 -3.17 -17.94 -9.14
CA LYS A 104 -2.96 -17.11 -10.34
C LYS A 104 -3.46 -15.68 -10.14
N ALA A 105 -4.66 -15.50 -9.55
CA ALA A 105 -5.24 -14.18 -9.34
C ALA A 105 -4.41 -13.36 -8.36
N VAL A 106 -3.93 -13.95 -7.26
CA VAL A 106 -3.07 -13.25 -6.29
C VAL A 106 -1.71 -12.93 -6.89
N ALA A 107 -1.12 -13.86 -7.65
CA ALA A 107 0.13 -13.62 -8.36
C ALA A 107 0.00 -12.46 -9.37
N ALA A 108 -1.10 -12.40 -10.13
CA ALA A 108 -1.38 -11.37 -11.13
C ALA A 108 -1.88 -10.04 -10.52
N CYS A 109 -2.39 -10.05 -9.28
CA CYS A 109 -2.95 -8.86 -8.65
C CYS A 109 -1.92 -7.72 -8.59
N PRO A 110 -2.27 -6.51 -9.05
CA PRO A 110 -1.41 -5.33 -8.90
C PRO A 110 -1.04 -5.08 -7.43
N ASP A 111 0.20 -4.67 -7.19
CA ASP A 111 0.71 -4.29 -5.87
C ASP A 111 1.77 -3.21 -5.99
N GLY A 112 1.89 -2.34 -4.97
CA GLY A 112 2.86 -1.26 -4.98
C GLY A 112 2.40 -0.02 -5.76
N VAL A 113 3.38 0.74 -6.25
CA VAL A 113 3.16 1.97 -7.03
C VAL A 113 2.65 1.61 -8.43
N GLN A 114 1.51 2.18 -8.79
CA GLN A 114 0.92 2.03 -10.12
C GLN A 114 1.22 3.24 -11.02
N ARG A 115 1.28 4.44 -10.42
CA ARG A 115 1.58 5.67 -11.15
C ARG A 115 2.26 6.70 -10.25
N MET A 116 3.25 7.39 -10.80
CA MET A 116 3.87 8.56 -10.20
C MET A 116 3.17 9.84 -10.68
N SER A 117 3.16 10.87 -9.84
CA SER A 117 2.61 12.17 -10.19
C SER A 117 3.48 12.87 -11.23
N VAL A 118 2.85 13.40 -12.28
CA VAL A 118 3.53 14.24 -13.27
C VAL A 118 3.71 15.66 -12.74
N ALA A 119 2.76 16.15 -11.93
CA ALA A 119 2.80 17.51 -11.37
C ALA A 119 3.84 17.66 -10.26
N MET A 120 4.14 16.58 -9.53
CA MET A 120 5.10 16.60 -8.40
C MET A 120 6.08 15.41 -8.53
N PRO A 121 7.28 15.63 -9.07
CA PRO A 121 8.30 14.58 -9.16
C PRO A 121 8.59 13.95 -7.79
N GLY A 122 8.66 12.61 -7.76
CA GLY A 122 8.88 11.84 -6.53
C GLY A 122 7.63 11.52 -5.71
N LEU A 123 6.47 12.11 -6.04
CA LEU A 123 5.20 11.80 -5.40
C LEU A 123 4.53 10.60 -6.09
N VAL A 124 4.06 9.65 -5.30
CA VAL A 124 3.17 8.57 -5.77
C VAL A 124 1.77 9.15 -5.99
N GLN A 125 1.22 8.99 -7.19
CA GLN A 125 -0.15 9.37 -7.52
C GLN A 125 -1.14 8.26 -7.19
N THR A 126 -0.86 7.04 -7.66
CA THR A 126 -1.75 5.88 -7.50
C THR A 126 -0.96 4.67 -7.03
N SER A 127 -1.46 3.99 -6.04
CA SER A 127 -0.88 2.76 -5.50
C SER A 127 -1.93 1.80 -4.98
N THR A 128 -1.56 0.54 -4.87
CA THR A 128 -2.35 -0.48 -4.19
C THR A 128 -1.45 -1.32 -3.29
N ASN A 129 -2.02 -1.87 -2.23
CA ASN A 129 -1.35 -2.81 -1.34
C ASN A 129 -2.23 -4.06 -1.22
N LEU A 130 -1.74 -5.20 -1.68
CA LEU A 130 -2.36 -6.51 -1.41
C LEU A 130 -2.11 -6.87 0.06
N ALA A 131 -2.95 -6.31 0.93
CA ALA A 131 -2.69 -6.22 2.36
C ALA A 131 -2.95 -7.52 3.12
N ARG A 132 -3.94 -8.30 2.68
CA ARG A 132 -4.30 -9.54 3.38
C ARG A 132 -4.77 -10.61 2.40
N VAL A 133 -4.33 -11.84 2.65
CA VAL A 133 -4.85 -13.07 2.03
C VAL A 133 -4.96 -14.10 3.14
N VAL A 134 -6.17 -14.37 3.61
CA VAL A 134 -6.38 -15.18 4.82
C VAL A 134 -7.52 -16.18 4.61
N SER A 135 -7.24 -17.42 4.94
CA SER A 135 -8.25 -18.49 5.02
C SER A 135 -9.06 -18.37 6.30
N ASP A 136 -10.36 -18.54 6.19
CA ASP A 136 -11.31 -18.57 7.27
C ASP A 136 -12.31 -19.73 7.03
N GLY A 137 -11.98 -20.89 7.55
CA GLY A 137 -12.71 -22.12 7.27
C GLY A 137 -12.71 -22.44 5.77
N ARG A 138 -13.91 -22.37 5.15
CA ARG A 138 -14.11 -22.68 3.73
C ARG A 138 -13.96 -21.48 2.79
N THR A 139 -13.61 -20.34 3.31
CA THR A 139 -13.47 -19.11 2.53
C THR A 139 -12.04 -18.58 2.59
N VAL A 140 -11.62 -17.91 1.52
CA VAL A 140 -10.39 -17.10 1.52
C VAL A 140 -10.78 -15.66 1.33
N LYS A 141 -10.39 -14.80 2.25
CA LYS A 141 -10.64 -13.36 2.21
C LYS A 141 -9.39 -12.63 1.77
N LEU A 142 -9.56 -11.77 0.77
CA LEU A 142 -8.49 -10.91 0.26
C LEU A 142 -8.87 -9.45 0.51
N GLN A 143 -7.88 -8.63 0.85
CA GLN A 143 -8.08 -7.21 1.02
C GLN A 143 -6.95 -6.44 0.35
N CYS A 144 -7.32 -5.54 -0.55
CA CYS A 144 -6.44 -4.55 -1.14
C CYS A 144 -6.78 -3.16 -0.59
N LEU A 145 -5.76 -2.33 -0.38
CA LEU A 145 -5.95 -0.92 -0.06
C LEU A 145 -5.43 -0.07 -1.22
N LEU A 146 -6.35 0.58 -1.90
CA LEU A 146 -6.06 1.45 -3.02
C LEU A 146 -5.99 2.90 -2.56
N ARG A 147 -5.05 3.64 -3.10
CA ARG A 147 -4.88 5.08 -2.85
C ARG A 147 -4.57 5.80 -4.15
N SER A 148 -5.19 6.95 -4.36
CA SER A 148 -4.84 7.86 -5.44
C SER A 148 -5.25 9.28 -5.08
N SER A 149 -4.49 10.27 -5.54
CA SER A 149 -4.91 11.67 -5.55
C SER A 149 -5.93 11.96 -6.67
N VAL A 150 -6.08 11.05 -7.64
CA VAL A 150 -7.02 11.15 -8.77
C VAL A 150 -8.09 10.07 -8.63
N ASN A 151 -9.35 10.50 -8.42
CA ASN A 151 -10.47 9.58 -8.13
C ASN A 151 -10.72 8.58 -9.26
N THR A 152 -10.75 9.05 -10.51
CA THR A 152 -11.00 8.17 -11.67
C THR A 152 -9.93 7.09 -11.85
N GLU A 153 -8.68 7.36 -11.49
CA GLU A 153 -7.62 6.33 -11.51
C GLU A 153 -7.77 5.32 -10.37
N LYS A 154 -8.19 5.79 -9.19
CA LYS A 154 -8.49 4.90 -8.07
C LYS A 154 -9.64 3.96 -8.41
N GLU A 155 -10.70 4.48 -9.02
CA GLU A 155 -11.85 3.72 -9.48
C GLU A 155 -11.44 2.69 -10.53
N ALA A 156 -10.74 3.12 -11.59
CA ALA A 156 -10.27 2.22 -12.65
C ALA A 156 -9.36 1.10 -12.12
N LEU A 157 -8.46 1.40 -11.17
CA LEU A 157 -7.64 0.38 -10.51
C LEU A 157 -8.48 -0.59 -9.68
N GLY A 158 -9.49 -0.07 -8.95
CA GLY A 158 -10.42 -0.88 -8.19
C GLY A 158 -11.23 -1.82 -9.07
N GLU A 159 -11.76 -1.32 -10.16
CA GLU A 159 -12.51 -2.10 -11.15
C GLU A 159 -11.63 -3.16 -11.82
N SER A 160 -10.38 -2.83 -12.13
CA SER A 160 -9.41 -3.79 -12.70
C SER A 160 -9.13 -4.95 -11.74
N ILE A 161 -8.89 -4.66 -10.45
CA ILE A 161 -8.68 -5.68 -9.42
C ILE A 161 -9.95 -6.50 -9.21
N ALA A 162 -11.13 -5.86 -9.18
CA ALA A 162 -12.41 -6.55 -9.06
C ALA A 162 -12.67 -7.48 -10.25
N ALA A 163 -12.37 -7.04 -11.48
CA ALA A 163 -12.48 -7.87 -12.67
C ALA A 163 -11.57 -9.09 -12.62
N LEU A 164 -10.31 -8.92 -12.21
CA LEU A 164 -9.35 -10.02 -12.04
C LEU A 164 -9.89 -11.10 -11.08
N PHE A 165 -10.33 -10.70 -9.90
CA PHE A 165 -10.84 -11.66 -8.92
C PHE A 165 -12.20 -12.25 -9.31
N THR A 166 -13.04 -11.51 -10.03
CA THR A 166 -14.29 -12.03 -10.58
C THR A 166 -14.02 -13.11 -11.63
N LEU A 167 -13.05 -12.91 -12.52
CA LEU A 167 -12.59 -13.94 -13.46
C LEU A 167 -12.05 -15.19 -12.76
N ALA A 168 -11.45 -15.03 -11.58
CA ALA A 168 -11.00 -16.14 -10.74
C ALA A 168 -12.14 -16.82 -9.95
N GLY A 169 -13.39 -16.37 -10.12
CA GLY A 169 -14.57 -16.94 -9.46
C GLY A 169 -14.84 -16.37 -8.06
N ALA A 170 -14.18 -15.29 -7.66
CA ALA A 170 -14.41 -14.67 -6.36
C ALA A 170 -15.55 -13.63 -6.40
N LYS A 171 -16.19 -13.42 -5.26
CA LYS A 171 -17.08 -12.29 -5.04
C LYS A 171 -16.25 -11.08 -4.60
N THR A 172 -16.46 -9.95 -5.27
CA THR A 172 -15.71 -8.71 -5.02
C THR A 172 -16.61 -7.60 -4.49
N GLU A 173 -16.06 -6.73 -3.66
CA GLU A 173 -16.75 -5.57 -3.11
C GLU A 173 -15.76 -4.40 -2.99
N LEU A 174 -16.17 -3.22 -3.47
CA LEU A 174 -15.43 -1.98 -3.33
C LEU A 174 -16.07 -1.15 -2.21
N THR A 175 -15.33 -0.91 -1.12
CA THR A 175 -15.87 -0.24 0.08
C THR A 175 -14.92 0.81 0.62
N GLY A 176 -15.45 1.75 1.42
CA GLY A 176 -14.67 2.73 2.17
C GLY A 176 -13.93 3.74 1.30
N ALA A 177 -14.48 4.05 0.11
CA ALA A 177 -13.89 5.05 -0.76
C ALA A 177 -14.05 6.46 -0.16
N TYR A 178 -12.98 7.25 -0.26
CA TYR A 178 -12.99 8.70 -0.04
C TYR A 178 -12.23 9.36 -1.18
N ASN A 179 -12.53 10.64 -1.42
CA ASN A 179 -11.93 11.38 -2.51
C ASN A 179 -10.46 11.70 -2.24
N GLY A 180 -9.64 11.62 -3.28
CA GLY A 180 -8.29 12.11 -3.27
C GLY A 180 -8.26 13.64 -3.23
N TRP A 181 -7.14 14.19 -2.82
CA TRP A 181 -6.85 15.61 -2.93
C TRP A 181 -5.67 15.79 -3.88
N ASN A 182 -6.00 16.23 -5.09
CA ASN A 182 -4.98 16.45 -6.12
C ASN A 182 -4.21 17.74 -5.80
N PRO A 183 -2.88 17.72 -5.73
CA PRO A 183 -2.10 18.92 -5.48
C PRO A 183 -2.30 19.96 -6.57
N ASP A 184 -2.56 21.22 -6.18
CA ASP A 184 -2.56 22.38 -7.06
C ASP A 184 -1.34 23.25 -6.77
N MET A 185 -0.34 23.22 -7.65
CA MET A 185 0.87 24.02 -7.50
C MET A 185 0.65 25.51 -7.84
N GLU A 186 -0.48 25.86 -8.44
CA GLU A 186 -0.87 27.24 -8.78
C GLU A 186 -1.79 27.85 -7.72
N SER A 187 -2.14 27.10 -6.68
CA SER A 187 -3.00 27.53 -5.58
C SER A 187 -2.59 28.90 -5.03
N PRO A 188 -3.51 29.89 -4.96
CA PRO A 188 -3.27 31.20 -4.34
C PRO A 188 -2.81 31.12 -2.88
N ILE A 189 -3.44 30.26 -2.07
CA ILE A 189 -3.05 30.11 -0.66
C ILE A 189 -1.65 29.49 -0.53
N LEU A 190 -1.27 28.54 -1.41
CA LEU A 190 0.08 27.99 -1.44
C LEU A 190 1.13 29.05 -1.70
N LYS A 191 0.88 29.95 -2.68
CA LYS A 191 1.77 31.06 -3.02
C LYS A 191 1.90 32.05 -1.87
N ALA A 192 0.79 32.45 -1.26
CA ALA A 192 0.77 33.36 -0.11
C ALA A 192 1.52 32.77 1.09
N MET A 193 1.27 31.52 1.43
CA MET A 193 1.94 30.84 2.54
C MET A 193 3.43 30.62 2.26
N THR A 194 3.82 30.34 1.03
CA THR A 194 5.23 30.22 0.67
C THR A 194 5.96 31.55 0.89
N ALA A 195 5.37 32.67 0.47
CA ALA A 195 5.93 34.01 0.66
C ALA A 195 6.02 34.38 2.15
N SER A 196 4.97 34.10 2.92
CA SER A 196 4.95 34.31 4.39
C SER A 196 6.07 33.51 5.08
N TYR A 197 6.20 32.23 4.76
CA TYR A 197 7.23 31.37 5.34
C TYR A 197 8.65 31.85 5.00
N GLU A 198 8.89 32.26 3.75
CA GLU A 198 10.18 32.80 3.32
C GLU A 198 10.52 34.11 4.03
N ALA A 199 9.52 34.99 4.24
CA ALA A 199 9.68 36.24 4.98
C ALA A 199 10.00 35.99 6.46
N LEU A 200 9.33 35.04 7.12
CA LEU A 200 9.55 34.71 8.53
C LEU A 200 10.86 34.00 8.80
N TYR A 201 11.28 33.07 7.91
CA TYR A 201 12.36 32.15 8.22
C TYR A 201 13.57 32.23 7.27
N GLY A 202 13.54 33.13 6.28
CA GLY A 202 14.63 33.34 5.33
C GLY A 202 14.91 32.17 4.38
N LYS A 203 13.97 31.23 4.25
CA LYS A 203 14.07 30.06 3.37
C LYS A 203 12.71 29.60 2.87
N LYS A 204 12.67 29.02 1.69
CA LYS A 204 11.42 28.44 1.16
C LYS A 204 10.99 27.21 1.95
N PRO A 205 9.67 27.03 2.18
CA PRO A 205 9.17 25.81 2.78
C PRO A 205 9.33 24.62 1.82
N ALA A 206 9.40 23.42 2.37
CA ALA A 206 9.24 22.20 1.58
C ALA A 206 7.74 22.02 1.27
N VAL A 207 7.37 22.21 0.01
CA VAL A 207 6.02 21.88 -0.46
C VAL A 207 6.00 20.40 -0.81
N THR A 208 5.18 19.65 -0.07
CA THR A 208 5.06 18.21 -0.23
C THR A 208 3.60 17.82 -0.38
N ALA A 209 3.35 16.65 -0.94
CA ALA A 209 2.04 16.04 -0.95
C ALA A 209 2.18 14.56 -0.56
N ILE A 210 1.10 13.99 -0.06
CA ILE A 210 1.03 12.56 0.23
C ILE A 210 -0.21 11.97 -0.43
N HIS A 211 -0.11 10.77 -0.96
CA HIS A 211 -1.25 10.05 -1.52
C HIS A 211 -2.00 9.27 -0.42
N ALA A 212 -2.22 9.92 0.71
CA ALA A 212 -3.02 9.42 1.82
C ALA A 212 -4.35 10.17 1.89
N GLY A 213 -5.32 9.60 2.61
CA GLY A 213 -6.55 10.32 2.93
C GLY A 213 -6.24 11.48 3.84
N LEU A 214 -6.50 12.68 3.36
CA LEU A 214 -6.47 13.90 4.14
C LEU A 214 -7.88 14.48 4.22
N GLU A 215 -8.18 15.19 5.27
CA GLU A 215 -9.44 15.91 5.48
C GLU A 215 -9.75 16.85 4.32
N CYS A 216 -8.72 17.45 3.70
CA CYS A 216 -8.86 18.30 2.52
C CYS A 216 -9.53 17.59 1.33
N GLY A 217 -9.33 16.28 1.14
CA GLY A 217 -10.04 15.52 0.12
C GLY A 217 -11.54 15.43 0.38
N ILE A 218 -11.92 15.29 1.66
CA ILE A 218 -13.32 15.22 2.08
C ILE A 218 -13.96 16.62 2.00
N ILE A 219 -13.29 17.65 2.53
CA ILE A 219 -13.77 19.04 2.52
C ILE A 219 -13.91 19.53 1.08
N GLY A 220 -12.91 19.31 0.23
CA GLY A 220 -12.93 19.74 -1.18
C GLY A 220 -14.02 19.06 -2.00
N SER A 221 -14.44 17.85 -1.61
CA SER A 221 -15.58 17.17 -2.23
C SER A 221 -16.91 17.83 -1.88
N ALA A 222 -17.04 18.32 -0.64
CA ALA A 222 -18.24 19.03 -0.18
C ALA A 222 -18.27 20.48 -0.67
N TYR A 223 -17.10 21.08 -0.89
CA TYR A 223 -16.94 22.48 -1.33
C TYR A 223 -16.04 22.56 -2.56
N PRO A 224 -16.55 22.22 -3.76
CA PRO A 224 -15.78 22.30 -4.99
C PRO A 224 -15.22 23.70 -5.25
N GLY A 225 -13.92 23.77 -5.56
CA GLY A 225 -13.23 25.05 -5.79
C GLY A 225 -12.72 25.76 -4.54
N LEU A 226 -12.87 25.16 -3.35
CA LEU A 226 -12.23 25.66 -2.14
C LEU A 226 -10.70 25.46 -2.24
N ASP A 227 -9.97 26.57 -2.16
CA ASP A 227 -8.50 26.53 -2.11
C ASP A 227 -8.04 26.17 -0.70
N MET A 228 -7.18 25.15 -0.59
CA MET A 228 -6.83 24.55 0.70
C MET A 228 -5.35 24.19 0.77
N ILE A 229 -4.80 24.28 1.98
CA ILE A 229 -3.46 23.81 2.32
C ILE A 229 -3.49 23.05 3.64
N SER A 230 -2.68 22.01 3.75
CA SER A 230 -2.47 21.26 4.99
C SER A 230 -1.08 21.54 5.52
N PHE A 231 -0.98 21.98 6.77
CA PHE A 231 0.31 22.24 7.43
C PHE A 231 0.16 22.05 8.93
N GLY A 232 1.29 21.87 9.61
CA GLY A 232 1.28 21.64 11.05
C GLY A 232 2.69 21.61 11.66
N PRO A 233 2.80 21.41 12.98
CA PRO A 233 4.07 21.18 13.64
C PRO A 233 4.66 19.83 13.24
N THR A 234 5.93 19.59 13.57
CA THR A 234 6.61 18.32 13.33
C THR A 234 6.07 17.23 14.26
N ILE A 235 5.41 16.22 13.68
CA ILE A 235 4.90 15.06 14.38
C ILE A 235 5.69 13.83 13.94
N CYS A 236 6.16 13.04 14.91
CA CYS A 236 6.84 11.78 14.69
C CYS A 236 5.96 10.61 15.10
N TYR A 237 6.01 9.53 14.32
CA TYR A 237 5.29 8.27 14.57
C TYR A 237 3.77 8.42 14.71
N PRO A 238 3.08 9.18 13.81
CA PRO A 238 1.64 9.38 13.91
C PRO A 238 0.89 8.05 13.90
N HIS A 239 -0.21 7.99 14.65
CA HIS A 239 -1.06 6.80 14.82
C HIS A 239 -0.40 5.62 15.54
N SER A 240 0.65 5.87 16.33
CA SER A 240 1.32 4.86 17.14
C SER A 240 1.35 5.27 18.61
N PRO A 241 1.57 4.32 19.54
CA PRO A 241 1.78 4.64 20.96
C PRO A 241 2.98 5.57 21.22
N ASP A 242 3.92 5.65 20.29
CA ASP A 242 5.12 6.48 20.36
C ASP A 242 4.94 7.85 19.70
N GLU A 243 3.70 8.22 19.34
CA GLU A 243 3.40 9.50 18.69
C GLU A 243 3.85 10.67 19.57
N LYS A 244 4.58 11.60 18.98
CA LYS A 244 5.11 12.77 19.66
C LYS A 244 5.24 13.98 18.74
N VAL A 245 5.14 15.18 19.31
CA VAL A 245 5.34 16.45 18.63
C VAL A 245 6.64 17.10 19.09
N GLU A 246 7.38 17.72 18.17
CA GLU A 246 8.53 18.53 18.51
C GLU A 246 8.06 19.88 19.06
N ILE A 247 8.28 20.14 20.36
CA ILE A 247 7.78 21.33 21.07
C ILE A 247 8.22 22.63 20.38
N ALA A 248 9.48 22.73 19.94
CA ALA A 248 9.98 23.90 19.24
C ALA A 248 9.26 24.21 17.92
N SER A 249 8.75 23.16 17.25
CA SER A 249 8.01 23.32 16.00
C SER A 249 6.61 23.88 16.20
N VAL A 250 6.02 23.75 17.40
CA VAL A 250 4.69 24.28 17.73
C VAL A 250 4.70 25.80 17.71
N GLY A 251 5.72 26.43 18.31
CA GLY A 251 5.88 27.89 18.25
C GLY A 251 6.00 28.40 16.81
N LYS A 252 6.87 27.76 16.02
CA LYS A 252 7.04 28.10 14.59
C LYS A 252 5.73 27.94 13.81
N PHE A 253 5.00 26.87 14.05
CA PHE A 253 3.69 26.66 13.42
C PHE A 253 2.71 27.76 13.78
N TYR A 254 2.65 28.15 15.05
CA TYR A 254 1.76 29.20 15.51
C TYR A 254 2.09 30.57 14.88
N ASP A 255 3.36 30.97 14.88
CA ASP A 255 3.80 32.22 14.26
C ASP A 255 3.48 32.25 12.76
N PHE A 256 3.72 31.14 12.07
CA PHE A 256 3.41 31.00 10.66
C PHE A 256 1.90 31.03 10.38
N LEU A 257 1.08 30.39 11.23
CA LEU A 257 -0.37 30.46 11.14
C LEU A 257 -0.88 31.91 11.29
N VAL A 258 -0.40 32.64 12.31
CA VAL A 258 -0.81 34.01 12.57
C VAL A 258 -0.41 34.92 11.41
N ASP A 259 0.80 34.80 10.90
CA ASP A 259 1.25 35.58 9.75
C ASP A 259 0.46 35.28 8.49
N THR A 260 0.20 33.99 8.22
CA THR A 260 -0.66 33.57 7.11
C THR A 260 -2.05 34.18 7.19
N LEU A 261 -2.70 34.16 8.37
CA LEU A 261 -4.04 34.76 8.57
C LEU A 261 -4.05 36.25 8.37
N ARG A 262 -2.95 36.96 8.67
CA ARG A 262 -2.82 38.39 8.41
C ARG A 262 -2.67 38.76 6.94
N ASN A 263 -2.11 37.81 6.16
CA ASN A 263 -1.79 38.02 4.76
C ASN A 263 -2.66 37.15 3.83
N VAL A 264 -3.85 36.72 4.29
CA VAL A 264 -4.78 35.93 3.45
C VAL A 264 -5.12 36.74 2.19
N PRO A 265 -5.04 36.13 0.99
CA PRO A 265 -5.45 36.79 -0.23
C PRO A 265 -6.91 37.20 -0.19
N GLU A 266 -7.20 38.45 -0.52
CA GLU A 266 -8.57 38.92 -0.74
C GLU A 266 -9.14 38.27 -2.00
N LYS A 267 -10.46 37.95 -2.00
CA LYS A 267 -11.15 37.36 -3.13
C LYS A 267 -11.33 38.34 -4.26
#